data_eaf2c2ffe02f1bd460af8b53632f6495
#
_entry.id   eaf2c2ffe02f1bd460af8b53632f6495
#
_cell.length_a   1.000
_cell.length_b   1.000
_cell.length_c   1.000
_cell.angle_alpha   90.00
_cell.angle_beta   90.00
_cell.angle_gamma   90.00
#
_symmetry.space_group_name_H-M   'P 1'
#
loop_
_entity.id
_entity.type
_entity.pdbx_description
1 polymer ?
#
loop_
_entity_poly.entity_id
_entity_poly.type
_entity_poly.pdbx_seq_one_letter_code
_entity_poly.pdbx_strand_id
1 'polypeptide(L)'
;VGQYKVDVAAQRIHDIDPDIRVTTHRCFFGPETQDQFDFTQYDYVVDAIDTVTGKLALVMKCKEVGTPIICSMGAGNKMDPTRFEVTDIYKTSVCPLAKVMRTECRKRRIKHLKVVYSKEPAMTPIEDDAISCKDHCICPPGTQRKCTQRRSVPGSNAFVPSVAGLIIGGEVVKDCLLYTSRAHETCADLVCR
;
A
#
# COMPACT_ATOMS: atom_id res chain seq x y z
N VAL A 1 19.49 1.36 -7.47
CA VAL A 1 19.78 0.11 -6.75
C VAL A 1 20.82 0.41 -5.67
N GLY A 2 20.71 -0.19 -4.47
CA GLY A 2 21.65 0.00 -3.36
C GLY A 2 21.32 1.14 -2.39
N GLN A 3 20.29 1.94 -2.65
CA GLN A 3 19.82 2.98 -1.72
C GLN A 3 18.55 2.54 -1.00
N TYR A 4 18.32 3.09 0.20
CA TYR A 4 17.05 2.86 0.91
C TYR A 4 15.89 3.54 0.17
N LYS A 5 14.78 2.81 -0.01
CA LYS A 5 13.59 3.33 -0.70
C LYS A 5 13.02 4.58 -0.04
N VAL A 6 13.07 4.65 1.28
CA VAL A 6 12.55 5.80 2.05
C VAL A 6 13.36 7.07 1.79
N ASP A 7 14.68 6.95 1.63
CA ASP A 7 15.55 8.11 1.34
C ASP A 7 15.33 8.62 -0.09
N VAL A 8 15.25 7.69 -1.05
CA VAL A 8 14.95 8.03 -2.45
C VAL A 8 13.57 8.68 -2.56
N ALA A 9 12.58 8.17 -1.82
CA ALA A 9 11.25 8.75 -1.80
C ALA A 9 11.24 10.15 -1.18
N ALA A 10 11.96 10.36 -0.07
CA ALA A 10 12.08 11.67 0.56
C ALA A 10 12.72 12.69 -0.38
N GLN A 11 13.83 12.33 -1.04
CA GLN A 11 14.47 13.20 -2.05
C GLN A 11 13.46 13.56 -3.16
N ARG A 12 12.72 12.56 -3.67
CA ARG A 12 11.73 12.79 -4.73
C ARG A 12 10.59 13.73 -4.30
N ILE A 13 10.15 13.64 -3.05
CA ILE A 13 9.14 14.55 -2.49
C ILE A 13 9.70 15.98 -2.42
N HIS A 14 10.92 16.17 -1.94
CA HIS A 14 11.54 17.48 -1.85
C HIS A 14 11.86 18.08 -3.24
N ASP A 15 12.08 17.24 -4.27
CA ASP A 15 12.22 17.71 -5.66
C ASP A 15 10.89 18.29 -6.21
N ILE A 16 9.75 17.82 -5.67
CA ILE A 16 8.41 18.30 -6.04
C ILE A 16 8.05 19.56 -5.25
N ASP A 17 8.23 19.50 -3.93
CA ASP A 17 7.97 20.61 -3.02
C ASP A 17 8.94 20.54 -1.82
N PRO A 18 9.93 21.48 -1.74
CA PRO A 18 10.93 21.47 -0.69
C PRO A 18 10.38 21.77 0.72
N ASP A 19 9.20 22.37 0.81
CA ASP A 19 8.58 22.74 2.10
C ASP A 19 7.85 21.58 2.78
N ILE A 20 7.64 20.45 2.08
CA ILE A 20 7.03 19.26 2.66
C ILE A 20 7.94 18.64 3.72
N ARG A 21 7.44 18.50 4.94
CA ARG A 21 8.14 17.79 6.01
C ARG A 21 8.07 16.29 5.76
N VAL A 22 9.22 15.65 5.56
CA VAL A 22 9.32 14.22 5.35
C VAL A 22 10.08 13.58 6.51
N THR A 23 9.45 12.62 7.20
CA THR A 23 10.10 11.78 8.21
C THR A 23 10.27 10.38 7.64
N THR A 24 11.50 9.88 7.59
CA THR A 24 11.82 8.55 7.05
C THR A 24 12.13 7.57 8.16
N HIS A 25 11.63 6.34 8.02
CA HIS A 25 11.93 5.23 8.93
C HIS A 25 12.55 4.08 8.15
N ARG A 26 13.83 3.82 8.35
CA ARG A 26 14.57 2.71 7.71
C ARG A 26 14.36 1.41 8.47
N CYS A 27 13.11 0.99 8.59
CA CYS A 27 12.75 -0.25 9.27
C CYS A 27 11.77 -1.08 8.46
N PHE A 28 11.70 -2.35 8.76
CA PHE A 28 10.65 -3.22 8.26
C PHE A 28 9.44 -3.08 9.19
N PHE A 29 8.29 -2.69 8.63
CA PHE A 29 7.07 -2.55 9.41
C PHE A 29 6.42 -3.92 9.66
N GLY A 30 6.16 -4.22 10.92
CA GLY A 30 5.52 -5.45 11.37
C GLY A 30 5.12 -5.36 12.85
N PRO A 31 4.57 -6.45 13.41
CA PRO A 31 4.16 -6.46 14.81
C PRO A 31 5.28 -6.07 15.80
N GLU A 32 6.54 -6.38 15.47
CA GLU A 32 7.69 -6.09 16.31
C GLU A 32 8.11 -4.61 16.29
N THR A 33 7.71 -3.87 15.26
CA THR A 33 8.10 -2.47 15.06
C THR A 33 6.93 -1.50 15.10
N GLN A 34 5.69 -1.98 15.09
CA GLN A 34 4.49 -1.15 15.03
C GLN A 34 4.38 -0.13 16.17
N ASP A 35 4.89 -0.47 17.36
CA ASP A 35 4.80 0.39 18.55
C ASP A 35 5.82 1.53 18.54
N GLN A 36 6.70 1.58 17.52
CA GLN A 36 7.57 2.74 17.25
C GLN A 36 6.81 3.90 16.59
N PHE A 37 5.57 3.68 16.17
CA PHE A 37 4.75 4.63 15.44
C PHE A 37 3.52 5.02 16.25
N ASP A 38 3.33 6.32 16.45
CA ASP A 38 2.11 6.86 17.05
C ASP A 38 1.09 7.20 15.96
N PHE A 39 0.16 6.30 15.74
CA PHE A 39 -0.85 6.44 14.69
C PHE A 39 -1.89 7.52 14.99
N THR A 40 -1.94 8.07 16.21
CA THR A 40 -2.81 9.19 16.56
C THR A 40 -2.37 10.51 15.94
N GLN A 41 -1.09 10.59 15.51
CA GLN A 41 -0.52 11.79 14.90
C GLN A 41 -0.79 11.90 13.38
N TYR A 42 -1.39 10.87 12.77
CA TYR A 42 -1.63 10.84 11.33
C TYR A 42 -3.09 11.10 11.02
N ASP A 43 -3.35 12.01 10.09
CA ASP A 43 -4.69 12.26 9.56
C ASP A 43 -5.18 11.14 8.64
N TYR A 44 -4.25 10.45 8.00
CA TYR A 44 -4.53 9.36 7.08
C TYR A 44 -3.35 8.40 6.94
N VAL A 45 -3.63 7.11 6.80
CA VAL A 45 -2.62 6.07 6.57
C VAL A 45 -2.84 5.40 5.22
N VAL A 46 -1.76 5.26 4.45
CA VAL A 46 -1.74 4.49 3.20
C VAL A 46 -0.90 3.23 3.41
N ASP A 47 -1.53 2.08 3.24
CA ASP A 47 -0.86 0.79 3.27
C ASP A 47 -0.54 0.31 1.85
N ALA A 48 0.74 0.33 1.50
CA ALA A 48 1.27 -0.18 0.22
C ALA A 48 2.31 -1.29 0.42
N ILE A 49 2.35 -1.92 1.60
CA ILE A 49 3.26 -3.03 1.89
C ILE A 49 2.72 -4.35 1.34
N ASP A 50 3.59 -5.34 1.13
CA ASP A 50 3.23 -6.61 0.50
C ASP A 50 3.04 -7.78 1.48
N THR A 51 3.37 -7.58 2.75
CA THR A 51 3.25 -8.64 3.76
C THR A 51 1.91 -8.61 4.48
N VAL A 52 1.22 -9.75 4.50
CA VAL A 52 -0.08 -9.89 5.18
C VAL A 52 0.01 -9.50 6.65
N THR A 53 1.06 -9.95 7.35
CA THR A 53 1.25 -9.68 8.77
C THR A 53 1.39 -8.18 9.03
N GLY A 54 2.22 -7.48 8.24
CA GLY A 54 2.38 -6.03 8.37
C GLY A 54 1.11 -5.26 8.01
N LYS A 55 0.40 -5.66 6.92
CA LYS A 55 -0.90 -5.07 6.57
C LYS A 55 -1.91 -5.18 7.71
N LEU A 56 -2.01 -6.35 8.33
CA LEU A 56 -2.93 -6.57 9.43
C LEU A 56 -2.55 -5.74 10.66
N ALA A 57 -1.25 -5.64 10.97
CA ALA A 57 -0.77 -4.79 12.06
C ALA A 57 -1.15 -3.33 11.84
N LEU A 58 -0.92 -2.78 10.62
CA LEU A 58 -1.35 -1.42 10.26
C LEU A 58 -2.85 -1.23 10.42
N VAL A 59 -3.65 -2.13 9.83
CA VAL A 59 -5.11 -2.03 9.88
C VAL A 59 -5.62 -2.07 11.32
N MET A 60 -5.08 -2.96 12.14
CA MET A 60 -5.47 -3.08 13.55
C MET A 60 -5.15 -1.81 14.33
N LYS A 61 -3.93 -1.28 14.21
CA LYS A 61 -3.52 -0.04 14.88
C LYS A 61 -4.37 1.15 14.44
N CYS A 62 -4.58 1.33 13.14
CA CYS A 62 -5.43 2.41 12.63
C CYS A 62 -6.88 2.29 13.14
N LYS A 63 -7.44 1.08 13.21
CA LYS A 63 -8.79 0.87 13.76
C LYS A 63 -8.88 1.11 15.25
N GLU A 64 -7.84 0.78 16.00
CA GLU A 64 -7.77 1.02 17.43
C GLU A 64 -7.84 2.52 17.76
N VAL A 65 -7.09 3.34 17.03
CA VAL A 65 -7.00 4.79 17.27
C VAL A 65 -7.97 5.63 16.44
N GLY A 66 -8.70 5.02 15.50
CA GLY A 66 -9.67 5.70 14.64
C GLY A 66 -9.08 6.41 13.42
N THR A 67 -7.80 6.24 13.13
CA THR A 67 -7.16 6.87 11.97
C THR A 67 -7.64 6.22 10.66
N PRO A 68 -8.09 7.00 9.67
CA PRO A 68 -8.48 6.48 8.36
C PRO A 68 -7.34 5.74 7.67
N ILE A 69 -7.66 4.64 6.98
CA ILE A 69 -6.67 3.84 6.25
C ILE A 69 -7.24 3.35 4.92
N ILE A 70 -6.40 3.40 3.87
CA ILE A 70 -6.63 2.75 2.59
C ILE A 70 -5.50 1.74 2.31
N CYS A 71 -5.85 0.55 1.84
CA CYS A 71 -4.88 -0.50 1.59
C CYS A 71 -4.79 -0.84 0.09
N SER A 72 -3.57 -0.88 -0.45
CA SER A 72 -3.30 -1.46 -1.76
C SER A 72 -3.30 -2.98 -1.68
N MET A 73 -4.04 -3.64 -2.55
CA MET A 73 -3.98 -5.09 -2.70
C MET A 73 -2.91 -5.50 -3.71
N GLY A 74 -2.84 -6.78 -4.10
CA GLY A 74 -1.79 -7.28 -4.97
C GLY A 74 -1.81 -6.66 -6.37
N ALA A 75 -0.71 -6.01 -6.76
CA ALA A 75 -0.47 -5.45 -8.09
C ALA A 75 0.54 -6.27 -8.92
N GLY A 76 1.16 -7.30 -8.34
CA GLY A 76 2.11 -8.15 -9.04
C GLY A 76 1.45 -9.11 -10.03
N ASN A 77 2.21 -9.51 -11.06
CA ASN A 77 1.79 -10.41 -12.14
C ASN A 77 0.55 -9.93 -12.90
N LYS A 78 0.44 -8.62 -13.13
CA LYS A 78 -0.66 -7.95 -13.80
C LYS A 78 -0.14 -7.00 -14.87
N MET A 79 -0.93 -6.83 -15.93
CA MET A 79 -0.57 -6.03 -17.11
C MET A 79 -1.57 -4.93 -17.41
N ASP A 80 -2.81 -5.04 -16.93
CA ASP A 80 -3.88 -4.09 -17.22
C ASP A 80 -4.19 -3.18 -16.02
N PRO A 81 -3.66 -1.94 -16.00
CA PRO A 81 -3.89 -1.01 -14.91
C PRO A 81 -5.32 -0.44 -14.89
N THR A 82 -6.10 -0.60 -15.97
CA THR A 82 -7.49 -0.11 -16.04
C THR A 82 -8.46 -0.94 -15.22
N ARG A 83 -8.04 -2.11 -14.75
CA ARG A 83 -8.86 -3.03 -13.96
C ARG A 83 -8.79 -2.82 -12.46
N PHE A 84 -8.17 -1.72 -12.01
CA PHE A 84 -8.22 -1.32 -10.61
C PHE A 84 -9.57 -0.74 -10.22
N GLU A 85 -10.02 -1.10 -9.03
CA GLU A 85 -11.22 -0.57 -8.40
C GLU A 85 -10.95 -0.18 -6.95
N VAL A 86 -11.67 0.85 -6.50
CA VAL A 86 -11.74 1.25 -5.09
C VAL A 86 -13.01 0.66 -4.49
N THR A 87 -12.89 -0.10 -3.43
CA THR A 87 -14.06 -0.73 -2.80
C THR A 87 -13.78 -1.13 -1.35
N ASP A 88 -14.78 -1.68 -0.68
CA ASP A 88 -14.59 -2.37 0.59
C ASP A 88 -13.96 -3.75 0.38
N ILE A 89 -13.08 -4.18 1.31
CA ILE A 89 -12.40 -5.49 1.25
C ILE A 89 -13.38 -6.65 1.04
N TYR A 90 -14.59 -6.56 1.59
CA TYR A 90 -15.60 -7.63 1.51
C TYR A 90 -16.29 -7.71 0.14
N LYS A 91 -16.16 -6.67 -0.69
CA LYS A 91 -16.69 -6.64 -2.06
C LYS A 91 -15.64 -7.02 -3.11
N THR A 92 -14.40 -7.31 -2.70
CA THR A 92 -13.32 -7.68 -3.62
C THR A 92 -13.51 -9.10 -4.18
N SER A 93 -12.97 -9.35 -5.37
CA SER A 93 -12.99 -10.65 -6.05
C SER A 93 -11.61 -10.95 -6.66
N VAL A 94 -11.40 -12.13 -7.19
CA VAL A 94 -10.25 -12.56 -8.01
C VAL A 94 -8.89 -12.46 -7.31
N CYS A 95 -8.55 -11.34 -6.64
CA CYS A 95 -7.24 -11.08 -6.07
C CYS A 95 -6.91 -12.02 -4.89
N PRO A 96 -5.82 -12.84 -4.98
CA PRO A 96 -5.44 -13.78 -3.91
C PRO A 96 -5.12 -13.08 -2.58
N LEU A 97 -4.39 -11.96 -2.63
CA LEU A 97 -4.07 -11.18 -1.42
C LEU A 97 -5.33 -10.65 -0.75
N ALA A 98 -6.28 -10.10 -1.53
CA ALA A 98 -7.55 -9.64 -0.98
C ALA A 98 -8.38 -10.78 -0.36
N LYS A 99 -8.31 -12.00 -0.91
CA LYS A 99 -8.95 -13.19 -0.32
C LYS A 99 -8.39 -13.49 1.07
N VAL A 100 -7.08 -13.47 1.23
CA VAL A 100 -6.42 -13.68 2.53
C VAL A 100 -6.80 -12.55 3.50
N MET A 101 -6.67 -11.29 3.07
CA MET A 101 -7.03 -10.13 3.89
C MET A 101 -8.49 -10.16 4.36
N ARG A 102 -9.45 -10.53 3.50
CA ARG A 102 -10.87 -10.71 3.89
C ARG A 102 -11.04 -11.71 5.01
N THR A 103 -10.38 -12.86 4.88
CA THR A 103 -10.46 -13.93 5.90
C THR A 103 -9.90 -13.45 7.22
N GLU A 104 -8.74 -12.82 7.22
CA GLU A 104 -8.08 -12.34 8.41
C GLU A 104 -8.79 -11.14 9.06
N CYS A 105 -9.37 -10.24 8.25
CA CYS A 105 -10.20 -9.14 8.74
C CYS A 105 -11.49 -9.66 9.43
N ARG A 106 -12.14 -10.70 8.89
CA ARG A 106 -13.30 -11.34 9.53
C ARG A 106 -12.95 -11.90 10.90
N LYS A 107 -11.87 -12.66 11.02
CA LYS A 107 -11.39 -13.21 12.29
C LYS A 107 -11.17 -12.14 13.36
N ARG A 108 -10.75 -10.94 12.94
CA ARG A 108 -10.47 -9.79 13.81
C ARG A 108 -11.66 -8.83 13.97
N ARG A 109 -12.83 -9.20 13.47
CA ARG A 109 -14.07 -8.41 13.53
C ARG A 109 -13.94 -7.00 12.92
N ILE A 110 -13.06 -6.84 11.92
CA ILE A 110 -12.96 -5.60 11.16
C ILE A 110 -14.15 -5.54 10.22
N LYS A 111 -15.03 -4.56 10.41
CA LYS A 111 -16.29 -4.43 9.66
C LYS A 111 -16.10 -3.86 8.26
N HIS A 112 -15.17 -2.92 8.11
CA HIS A 112 -14.94 -2.17 6.87
C HIS A 112 -13.45 -1.91 6.69
N LEU A 113 -12.97 -2.04 5.45
CA LEU A 113 -11.62 -1.66 5.06
C LEU A 113 -11.63 -1.20 3.61
N LYS A 114 -11.32 0.09 3.37
CA LYS A 114 -11.18 0.65 2.03
C LYS A 114 -9.93 0.11 1.37
N VAL A 115 -10.07 -0.41 0.15
CA VAL A 115 -8.97 -1.01 -0.59
C VAL A 115 -8.97 -0.61 -2.05
N VAL A 116 -7.77 -0.57 -2.64
CA VAL A 116 -7.56 -0.54 -4.09
C VAL A 116 -7.11 -1.92 -4.53
N TYR A 117 -7.84 -2.55 -5.44
CA TYR A 117 -7.52 -3.88 -5.94
C TYR A 117 -7.83 -4.00 -7.44
N SER A 118 -7.17 -4.92 -8.11
CA SER A 118 -7.44 -5.18 -9.53
C SER A 118 -8.28 -6.44 -9.71
N LYS A 119 -9.28 -6.37 -10.59
CA LYS A 119 -10.07 -7.52 -11.07
C LYS A 119 -9.35 -8.38 -12.11
N GLU A 120 -8.16 -8.00 -12.50
CA GLU A 120 -7.34 -8.80 -13.40
C GLU A 120 -6.88 -10.08 -12.69
N PRO A 121 -7.07 -11.28 -13.29
CA PRO A 121 -6.41 -12.49 -12.82
C PRO A 121 -4.90 -12.32 -12.88
N ALA A 122 -4.20 -12.72 -11.82
CA ALA A 122 -2.75 -12.70 -11.83
C ALA A 122 -2.21 -13.72 -12.86
N MET A 123 -1.28 -13.27 -13.70
CA MET A 123 -0.59 -14.16 -14.64
C MET A 123 0.31 -15.15 -13.88
N THR A 124 0.46 -16.34 -14.43
CA THR A 124 1.46 -17.27 -13.94
C THR A 124 2.82 -16.84 -14.48
N PRO A 125 3.81 -16.56 -13.62
CA PRO A 125 5.16 -16.24 -14.07
C PRO A 125 5.75 -17.38 -14.88
N ILE A 126 6.49 -17.04 -15.94
CA ILE A 126 7.34 -17.98 -16.63
C ILE A 126 8.57 -18.19 -15.72
N GLU A 127 8.81 -19.42 -15.30
CA GLU A 127 10.01 -19.76 -14.53
C GLU A 127 11.17 -19.88 -15.52
N ASP A 128 12.15 -19.00 -15.37
CA ASP A 128 13.41 -19.02 -16.10
C ASP A 128 14.53 -18.92 -15.06
N ASP A 129 15.24 -20.03 -14.86
CA ASP A 129 16.30 -20.15 -13.88
C ASP A 129 17.46 -19.18 -14.16
N ALA A 130 17.68 -18.81 -15.43
CA ALA A 130 18.75 -17.90 -15.83
C ALA A 130 18.55 -16.46 -15.34
N ILE A 131 17.30 -16.03 -15.09
CA ILE A 131 16.96 -14.68 -14.64
C ILE A 131 16.23 -14.67 -13.28
N SER A 132 16.11 -15.82 -12.65
CA SER A 132 15.43 -15.99 -11.36
C SER A 132 16.17 -15.26 -10.25
N CYS A 133 15.44 -14.43 -9.46
CA CYS A 133 15.97 -13.87 -8.24
C CYS A 133 16.36 -14.93 -7.19
N LYS A 134 15.98 -16.20 -7.36
CA LYS A 134 16.39 -17.28 -6.48
C LYS A 134 17.87 -17.59 -6.64
N ASP A 135 18.36 -17.55 -7.88
CA ASP A 135 19.72 -17.94 -8.24
C ASP A 135 20.63 -16.72 -8.50
N HIS A 136 20.06 -15.62 -8.96
CA HIS A 136 20.75 -14.37 -9.28
C HIS A 136 20.24 -13.20 -8.45
N CYS A 137 20.50 -13.23 -7.13
CA CYS A 137 20.05 -12.16 -6.24
C CYS A 137 20.94 -10.91 -6.39
N ILE A 138 20.34 -9.80 -6.81
CA ILE A 138 20.96 -8.46 -6.90
C ILE A 138 20.67 -7.56 -5.68
N CYS A 139 20.06 -8.13 -4.62
CA CYS A 139 19.79 -7.37 -3.41
C CYS A 139 21.07 -6.95 -2.70
N PRO A 140 21.09 -5.76 -2.06
CA PRO A 140 22.24 -5.32 -1.28
C PRO A 140 22.66 -6.33 -0.21
N PRO A 141 23.97 -6.44 0.08
CA PRO A 141 24.47 -7.27 1.19
C PRO A 141 23.78 -6.88 2.51
N GLY A 142 23.43 -7.87 3.34
CA GLY A 142 22.80 -7.63 4.63
C GLY A 142 21.27 -7.48 4.59
N THR A 143 20.62 -7.64 3.43
CA THR A 143 19.15 -7.66 3.34
C THR A 143 18.57 -8.81 4.16
N GLN A 144 17.81 -8.49 5.21
CA GLN A 144 17.27 -9.48 6.16
C GLN A 144 16.24 -10.44 5.55
N ARG A 145 15.53 -10.01 4.49
CA ARG A 145 14.57 -10.84 3.74
C ARG A 145 15.05 -11.07 2.32
N LYS A 146 15.40 -12.33 2.04
CA LYS A 146 15.84 -12.76 0.70
C LYS A 146 14.65 -13.24 -0.12
N CYS A 147 14.66 -12.94 -1.43
CA CYS A 147 13.67 -13.45 -2.39
C CYS A 147 13.64 -14.98 -2.42
N THR A 148 14.76 -15.63 -2.13
CA THR A 148 14.90 -17.09 -2.03
C THR A 148 14.01 -17.73 -0.97
N GLN A 149 13.56 -16.96 0.02
CA GLN A 149 12.65 -17.44 1.08
C GLN A 149 11.17 -17.35 0.68
N ARG A 150 10.85 -16.75 -0.46
CA ARG A 150 9.48 -16.64 -0.97
C ARG A 150 9.15 -17.82 -1.88
N ARG A 151 7.91 -18.32 -1.77
CA ARG A 151 7.40 -19.38 -2.65
C ARG A 151 7.47 -18.99 -4.14
N SER A 152 7.19 -17.73 -4.45
CA SER A 152 7.36 -17.12 -5.76
C SER A 152 7.67 -15.63 -5.63
N VAL A 153 8.45 -15.09 -6.57
CA VAL A 153 8.71 -13.66 -6.68
C VAL A 153 7.74 -13.11 -7.73
N PRO A 154 6.79 -12.25 -7.34
CA PRO A 154 5.85 -11.69 -8.30
C PRO A 154 6.57 -10.75 -9.27
N GLY A 155 6.27 -10.87 -10.56
CA GLY A 155 6.68 -9.91 -11.58
C GLY A 155 5.99 -8.57 -11.38
N SER A 156 6.66 -7.48 -11.76
CA SER A 156 6.11 -6.13 -11.69
C SER A 156 6.57 -5.32 -12.90
N ASN A 157 5.77 -4.34 -13.29
CA ASN A 157 6.09 -3.38 -14.34
C ASN A 157 5.96 -1.94 -13.80
N ALA A 158 6.32 -0.95 -14.61
CA ALA A 158 6.34 0.44 -14.19
C ALA A 158 4.94 1.09 -14.11
N PHE A 159 3.94 0.57 -14.81
CA PHE A 159 2.64 1.22 -14.97
C PHE A 159 1.56 0.66 -14.04
N VAL A 160 1.47 -0.63 -13.79
CA VAL A 160 0.40 -1.20 -12.96
C VAL A 160 0.49 -0.73 -11.50
N PRO A 161 1.61 -0.88 -10.77
CA PRO A 161 1.71 -0.36 -9.40
C PRO A 161 1.62 1.16 -9.33
N SER A 162 2.12 1.88 -10.35
CA SER A 162 2.07 3.34 -10.40
C SER A 162 0.64 3.86 -10.49
N VAL A 163 -0.21 3.25 -11.34
CA VAL A 163 -1.63 3.60 -11.44
C VAL A 163 -2.36 3.29 -10.14
N ALA A 164 -2.07 2.17 -9.48
CA ALA A 164 -2.63 1.88 -8.15
C ALA A 164 -2.27 3.00 -7.15
N GLY A 165 -1.03 3.48 -7.16
CA GLY A 165 -0.57 4.60 -6.33
C GLY A 165 -1.29 5.90 -6.63
N LEU A 166 -1.50 6.25 -7.91
CA LEU A 166 -2.25 7.43 -8.32
C LEU A 166 -3.71 7.38 -7.87
N ILE A 167 -4.36 6.22 -8.02
CA ILE A 167 -5.73 6.01 -7.53
C ILE A 167 -5.81 6.20 -6.02
N ILE A 168 -4.87 5.62 -5.26
CA ILE A 168 -4.81 5.76 -3.80
C ILE A 168 -4.64 7.23 -3.41
N GLY A 169 -3.71 7.96 -4.03
CA GLY A 169 -3.50 9.37 -3.78
C GLY A 169 -4.76 10.20 -4.02
N GLY A 170 -5.45 9.95 -5.15
CA GLY A 170 -6.74 10.60 -5.45
C GLY A 170 -7.82 10.29 -4.42
N GLU A 171 -7.88 9.06 -3.91
CA GLU A 171 -8.85 8.68 -2.88
C GLU A 171 -8.54 9.33 -1.51
N VAL A 172 -7.27 9.46 -1.14
CA VAL A 172 -6.87 10.19 0.07
C VAL A 172 -7.30 11.65 -0.01
N VAL A 173 -7.04 12.32 -1.14
CA VAL A 173 -7.46 13.72 -1.35
C VAL A 173 -8.98 13.85 -1.25
N LYS A 174 -9.75 12.98 -1.90
CA LYS A 174 -11.22 12.99 -1.81
C LYS A 174 -11.71 12.79 -0.37
N ASP A 175 -11.16 11.83 0.35
CA ASP A 175 -11.56 11.55 1.72
C ASP A 175 -11.26 12.75 2.63
N CYS A 176 -10.10 13.40 2.48
CA CYS A 176 -9.74 14.59 3.24
C CYS A 176 -10.64 15.78 2.92
N LEU A 177 -10.94 16.03 1.64
CA LEU A 177 -11.84 17.11 1.23
C LEU A 177 -13.28 16.89 1.69
N LEU A 178 -13.79 15.66 1.60
CA LEU A 178 -15.14 15.32 2.06
C LEU A 178 -15.26 15.40 3.58
N TYR A 179 -14.21 15.08 4.31
CA TYR A 179 -14.18 15.24 5.77
C TYR A 179 -14.25 16.72 6.16
N THR A 180 -13.44 17.58 5.52
CA THR A 180 -13.45 19.03 5.78
C THR A 180 -14.76 19.69 5.37
N SER A 181 -15.39 19.27 4.29
CA SER A 181 -16.70 19.82 3.83
C SER A 181 -17.84 19.43 4.76
N ARG A 182 -17.79 18.28 5.43
CA ARG A 182 -18.77 17.88 6.45
C ARG A 182 -18.55 18.57 7.79
N ALA A 183 -17.32 18.99 8.09
CA ALA A 183 -17.01 19.76 9.31
C ALA A 183 -17.36 21.25 9.18
N HIS A 184 -17.44 21.77 7.95
CA HIS A 184 -17.91 23.14 7.65
C HIS A 184 -19.19 23.04 6.83
N GLU A 185 -20.33 23.30 7.46
CA GLU A 185 -21.66 23.37 6.83
C GLU A 185 -21.82 24.57 5.84
N THR A 186 -20.76 24.96 5.16
CA THR A 186 -20.82 25.99 4.12
C THR A 186 -20.21 25.46 2.82
N CYS A 187 -21.03 24.79 2.05
CA CYS A 187 -20.74 24.30 0.72
C CYS A 187 -20.70 25.43 -0.34
N ALA A 188 -20.34 26.67 0.04
CA ALA A 188 -20.42 27.83 -0.86
C ALA A 188 -19.10 28.19 -1.54
N ASP A 189 -17.94 27.67 -1.13
CA ASP A 189 -16.63 28.15 -1.57
C ASP A 189 -15.78 27.15 -2.36
N LEU A 190 -16.35 26.05 -2.84
CA LEU A 190 -15.68 25.17 -3.79
C LEU A 190 -15.83 25.69 -5.23
N VAL A 191 -15.28 26.89 -5.49
CA VAL A 191 -14.99 27.32 -6.84
C VAL A 191 -13.59 26.83 -7.18
N CYS A 192 -13.50 25.87 -8.10
CA CYS A 192 -12.25 25.50 -8.74
C CYS A 192 -11.63 26.74 -9.39
N ARG A 193 -10.48 27.15 -8.92
CA ARG A 193 -9.55 28.01 -9.63
C ARG A 193 -8.42 27.18 -10.22
#